data_a76d4f1629e7c544581d0ce4ce5399bb
#
_entry.id   a76d4f1629e7c544581d0ce4ce5399bb
#
_cell.length_a   1.000
_cell.length_b   1.000
_cell.length_c   1.000
_cell.angle_alpha   90.00
_cell.angle_beta   90.00
_cell.angle_gamma   90.00
#
_symmetry.space_group_name_H-M   'P 1'
#
loop_
_entity.id
_entity.type
_entity.pdbx_description
1 polymer ?
#
loop_
_entity_poly.entity_id
_entity_poly.type
_entity_poly.pdbx_seq_one_letter_code
_entity_poly.pdbx_strand_id
1 'polypeptide(L)'
;MVRVFLFLVSDYAWYEKVIAFILLLAETFILVHGIGYFLEILSVAWARRDFSRKEVPSVELSSFPPVAIVMPSYKEPLEVVKNSLITFYNLTYPNKYIYFLDDTRYDIEWGTPEDMAAYRKAIEDLCEYVGVDLFRRKWHGAKAGIINDFLQFLDGTAKEGFVFYNYSGKTKTETEKYMVVFDADSNPFPDFLEPLVHEIEQRPDLAFIQTPQYYINFDTNRIARAAGLQQTVFYEYICEGKASKDATFCCGTNVLFRRQALESVGGFDESSVTEDFATSLQFHLKKWKTTYINRVRTFQIGPEDLGGYFKQQFRWSLGTVGLLRKVITTFLKNPRALTPLQWWEYFLSSTWYFIGFVFFVMMVCPVIYIFLNIPVYFARPEFYFLVFVPYIIITLTTFYWTLKQRSYTIKDLMSGQLLTFITFPVFMKACLLALAGVKGTFGITPKGSSHALPLKAMWPQVLLVLTCFCAVVWGINRIIFEREPLAGLAVNVFWCLYHTTILASILYFNKPVESIEDTDEGGR
;
A
#
# COMPACT_ATOMS: atom_id res chain seq x y z
N MET A 1 -11.29 26.72 -11.46
CA MET A 1 -12.27 27.69 -11.96
C MET A 1 -11.89 28.25 -13.35
N VAL A 2 -10.76 28.96 -13.50
CA VAL A 2 -10.33 29.54 -14.81
C VAL A 2 -10.20 28.45 -15.89
N ARG A 3 -9.63 27.30 -15.59
CA ARG A 3 -9.46 26.19 -16.52
C ARG A 3 -10.80 25.63 -17.04
N VAL A 4 -11.78 25.49 -16.14
CA VAL A 4 -13.16 25.07 -16.50
C VAL A 4 -13.84 26.14 -17.37
N PHE A 5 -13.69 27.40 -17.01
CA PHE A 5 -14.24 28.52 -17.81
C PHE A 5 -13.65 28.53 -19.22
N LEU A 6 -12.32 28.46 -19.36
CA LEU A 6 -11.65 28.40 -20.67
C LEU A 6 -12.14 27.20 -21.50
N PHE A 7 -12.32 26.04 -20.88
CA PHE A 7 -12.85 24.84 -21.55
C PHE A 7 -14.28 25.10 -22.09
N LEU A 8 -15.14 25.75 -21.32
CA LEU A 8 -16.54 25.99 -21.69
C LEU A 8 -16.68 27.03 -22.82
N VAL A 9 -15.87 28.10 -22.80
CA VAL A 9 -15.97 29.20 -23.77
C VAL A 9 -15.12 29.02 -25.03
N SER A 10 -14.26 27.99 -25.07
CA SER A 10 -13.39 27.76 -26.24
C SER A 10 -14.16 27.24 -27.44
N ASP A 11 -13.92 27.81 -28.59
CA ASP A 11 -14.52 27.42 -29.87
C ASP A 11 -13.60 26.49 -30.66
N TYR A 12 -13.46 25.27 -30.13
CA TYR A 12 -12.62 24.23 -30.72
C TYR A 12 -13.45 23.09 -31.29
N ALA A 13 -12.84 22.30 -32.18
CA ALA A 13 -13.48 21.12 -32.74
C ALA A 13 -13.86 20.11 -31.64
N TRP A 14 -14.88 19.29 -31.85
CA TRP A 14 -15.40 18.37 -30.86
C TRP A 14 -14.33 17.38 -30.32
N TYR A 15 -13.43 16.90 -31.19
CA TYR A 15 -12.36 15.96 -30.80
C TYR A 15 -11.30 16.66 -29.92
N GLU A 16 -10.99 17.93 -30.17
CA GLU A 16 -10.09 18.74 -29.32
C GLU A 16 -10.71 18.93 -27.93
N LYS A 17 -12.03 19.22 -27.88
CA LYS A 17 -12.77 19.32 -26.62
C LYS A 17 -12.77 17.99 -25.85
N VAL A 18 -12.91 16.84 -26.51
CA VAL A 18 -12.84 15.53 -25.85
C VAL A 18 -11.49 15.32 -25.18
N ILE A 19 -10.39 15.55 -25.90
CA ILE A 19 -9.04 15.39 -25.34
C ILE A 19 -8.79 16.37 -24.19
N ALA A 20 -9.19 17.64 -24.38
CA ALA A 20 -9.08 18.66 -23.34
C ALA A 20 -9.92 18.32 -22.09
N PHE A 21 -11.10 17.72 -22.28
CA PHE A 21 -11.93 17.26 -21.17
C PHE A 21 -11.28 16.12 -20.39
N ILE A 22 -10.68 15.15 -21.07
CA ILE A 22 -9.93 14.06 -20.45
C ILE A 22 -8.75 14.62 -19.64
N LEU A 23 -8.00 15.58 -20.19
CA LEU A 23 -6.93 16.26 -19.46
C LEU A 23 -7.48 17.03 -18.26
N LEU A 24 -8.60 17.74 -18.40
CA LEU A 24 -9.25 18.48 -17.31
C LEU A 24 -9.67 17.54 -16.16
N LEU A 25 -10.17 16.34 -16.48
CA LEU A 25 -10.46 15.31 -15.45
C LEU A 25 -9.20 14.86 -14.73
N ALA A 26 -8.10 14.63 -15.45
CA ALA A 26 -6.82 14.27 -14.87
C ALA A 26 -6.26 15.39 -13.95
N GLU A 27 -6.30 16.65 -14.41
CA GLU A 27 -5.91 17.82 -13.61
C GLU A 27 -6.78 17.96 -12.35
N THR A 28 -8.09 17.75 -12.49
CA THR A 28 -9.03 17.81 -11.36
C THR A 28 -8.74 16.70 -10.33
N PHE A 29 -8.43 15.50 -10.80
CA PHE A 29 -8.04 14.40 -9.93
C PHE A 29 -6.78 14.75 -9.12
N ILE A 30 -5.73 15.25 -9.79
CA ILE A 30 -4.49 15.68 -9.10
C ILE A 30 -4.79 16.78 -8.08
N LEU A 31 -5.63 17.74 -8.43
CA LEU A 31 -5.98 18.84 -7.53
C LEU A 31 -6.73 18.34 -6.29
N VAL A 32 -7.73 17.47 -6.46
CA VAL A 32 -8.55 16.94 -5.36
C VAL A 32 -7.70 16.10 -4.41
N HIS A 33 -6.92 15.14 -4.95
CA HIS A 33 -6.05 14.30 -4.13
C HIS A 33 -4.87 15.09 -3.55
N GLY A 34 -4.29 16.02 -4.32
CA GLY A 34 -3.23 16.90 -3.86
C GLY A 34 -3.66 17.76 -2.68
N ILE A 35 -4.84 18.39 -2.75
CA ILE A 35 -5.40 19.16 -1.62
C ILE A 35 -5.68 18.25 -0.44
N GLY A 36 -6.28 17.07 -0.66
CA GLY A 36 -6.57 16.11 0.41
C GLY A 36 -5.31 15.73 1.19
N TYR A 37 -4.30 15.24 0.50
CA TYR A 37 -3.03 14.84 1.15
C TYR A 37 -2.22 16.03 1.69
N PHE A 38 -2.29 17.19 1.05
CA PHE A 38 -1.66 18.40 1.57
C PHE A 38 -2.27 18.82 2.92
N LEU A 39 -3.60 18.73 3.05
CA LEU A 39 -4.28 19.01 4.31
C LEU A 39 -3.91 17.99 5.41
N GLU A 40 -3.72 16.69 5.05
CA GLU A 40 -3.20 15.68 5.98
C GLU A 40 -1.80 16.06 6.49
N ILE A 41 -0.89 16.32 5.55
CA ILE A 41 0.49 16.70 5.87
C ILE A 41 0.53 17.95 6.75
N LEU A 42 -0.23 18.98 6.41
CA LEU A 42 -0.29 20.20 7.20
C LEU A 42 -0.88 19.97 8.60
N SER A 43 -1.92 19.15 8.71
CA SER A 43 -2.55 18.87 10.01
C SER A 43 -1.56 18.22 10.98
N VAL A 44 -0.72 17.30 10.48
CA VAL A 44 0.33 16.65 11.26
C VAL A 44 1.48 17.61 11.58
N ALA A 45 1.98 18.32 10.57
CA ALA A 45 3.10 19.25 10.73
C ALA A 45 2.75 20.42 11.67
N TRP A 46 1.53 20.93 11.61
CA TRP A 46 1.09 22.07 12.44
C TRP A 46 0.74 21.67 13.87
N ALA A 47 0.19 20.47 14.05
CA ALA A 47 -0.12 19.99 15.39
C ALA A 47 1.13 19.76 16.25
N ARG A 48 2.35 19.92 15.68
CA ARG A 48 3.64 19.59 16.33
C ARG A 48 3.58 18.24 17.07
N ARG A 49 2.77 17.34 16.56
CA ARG A 49 2.65 15.99 17.09
C ARG A 49 3.88 15.21 16.64
N ASP A 50 4.99 15.52 17.27
CA ASP A 50 6.23 14.76 17.12
C ASP A 50 6.10 13.44 17.89
N PHE A 51 5.22 12.58 17.40
CA PHE A 51 5.05 11.23 17.92
C PHE A 51 6.33 10.39 17.73
N SER A 52 7.20 10.79 16.79
CA SER A 52 8.42 10.06 16.50
C SER A 52 9.53 10.28 17.54
N ARG A 53 9.50 11.39 18.29
CA ARG A 53 10.56 11.79 19.21
C ARG A 53 10.21 11.67 20.68
N LYS A 54 8.96 11.43 21.04
CA LYS A 54 8.65 11.08 22.42
C LYS A 54 9.23 9.70 22.66
N GLU A 55 10.30 9.63 23.44
CA GLU A 55 10.63 8.39 24.14
C GLU A 55 9.33 7.87 24.73
N VAL A 56 9.00 6.62 24.40
CA VAL A 56 7.90 5.98 25.11
C VAL A 56 8.36 5.94 26.54
N PRO A 57 7.72 6.62 27.50
CA PRO A 57 7.98 6.32 28.88
C PRO A 57 7.86 4.79 28.99
N SER A 58 8.75 4.17 29.76
CA SER A 58 8.56 2.78 30.13
C SER A 58 7.16 2.67 30.73
N VAL A 59 6.23 2.10 29.95
CA VAL A 59 4.83 2.06 30.35
C VAL A 59 4.71 0.93 31.33
N GLU A 60 4.61 1.24 32.59
CA GLU A 60 4.22 0.25 33.60
C GLU A 60 2.72 -0.03 33.43
N LEU A 61 2.39 -1.19 32.85
CA LEU A 61 1.04 -1.69 32.81
C LEU A 61 0.65 -2.15 34.21
N SER A 62 -0.49 -1.69 34.70
CA SER A 62 -1.06 -2.15 35.97
C SER A 62 -1.62 -3.58 35.88
N SER A 63 -1.92 -4.04 34.66
CA SER A 63 -2.38 -5.40 34.36
C SER A 63 -1.94 -5.83 32.96
N PHE A 64 -1.84 -7.12 32.73
CA PHE A 64 -1.47 -7.71 31.44
C PHE A 64 -2.63 -8.55 30.89
N PRO A 65 -3.63 -7.91 30.25
CA PRO A 65 -4.72 -8.66 29.63
C PRO A 65 -4.19 -9.63 28.55
N PRO A 66 -4.84 -10.79 28.36
CA PRO A 66 -4.37 -11.80 27.43
C PRO A 66 -4.44 -11.32 25.98
N VAL A 67 -3.34 -11.53 25.22
CA VAL A 67 -3.19 -11.13 23.83
C VAL A 67 -2.93 -12.36 22.97
N ALA A 68 -3.76 -12.57 21.94
CA ALA A 68 -3.51 -13.53 20.87
C ALA A 68 -2.59 -12.89 19.82
N ILE A 69 -1.44 -13.49 19.56
CA ILE A 69 -0.57 -13.16 18.43
C ILE A 69 -0.87 -14.15 17.33
N VAL A 70 -1.43 -13.69 16.20
CA VAL A 70 -1.81 -14.56 15.09
C VAL A 70 -0.99 -14.26 13.84
N MET A 71 -0.46 -15.31 13.25
CA MET A 71 0.34 -15.27 12.03
C MET A 71 -0.30 -16.18 10.97
N PRO A 72 -1.22 -15.68 10.13
CA PRO A 72 -1.70 -16.42 8.99
C PRO A 72 -0.59 -16.56 7.94
N SER A 73 -0.34 -17.78 7.49
CA SER A 73 0.72 -18.09 6.53
C SER A 73 0.20 -19.02 5.44
N TYR A 74 0.54 -18.70 4.19
CA TYR A 74 0.23 -19.53 3.03
C TYR A 74 1.52 -19.84 2.29
N LYS A 75 2.06 -21.06 2.49
CA LYS A 75 3.21 -21.59 1.74
C LYS A 75 4.44 -20.66 1.74
N GLU A 76 4.69 -19.99 2.86
CA GLU A 76 5.87 -19.13 3.00
C GLU A 76 7.15 -19.95 3.22
N PRO A 77 8.34 -19.46 2.81
CA PRO A 77 9.61 -20.14 3.08
C PRO A 77 9.80 -20.42 4.58
N LEU A 78 10.22 -21.62 4.93
CA LEU A 78 10.36 -22.06 6.34
C LEU A 78 11.27 -21.16 7.17
N GLU A 79 12.37 -20.67 6.59
CA GLU A 79 13.29 -19.75 7.29
C GLU A 79 12.65 -18.40 7.61
N VAL A 80 11.78 -17.89 6.73
CA VAL A 80 11.01 -16.67 6.99
C VAL A 80 10.05 -16.88 8.15
N VAL A 81 9.28 -17.98 8.11
CA VAL A 81 8.35 -18.37 9.17
C VAL A 81 9.09 -18.54 10.50
N LYS A 82 10.21 -19.27 10.51
CA LYS A 82 11.03 -19.51 11.69
C LYS A 82 11.50 -18.23 12.35
N ASN A 83 12.06 -17.30 11.56
CA ASN A 83 12.55 -16.02 12.07
C ASN A 83 11.44 -15.22 12.74
N SER A 84 10.26 -15.16 12.13
CA SER A 84 9.11 -14.45 12.70
C SER A 84 8.58 -15.11 13.97
N LEU A 85 8.45 -16.43 14.00
CA LEU A 85 8.01 -17.15 15.21
C LEU A 85 8.97 -16.97 16.39
N ILE A 86 10.30 -16.97 16.14
CA ILE A 86 11.32 -16.70 17.17
C ILE A 86 11.17 -15.28 17.71
N THR A 87 10.93 -14.27 16.84
CA THR A 87 10.73 -12.88 17.31
C THR A 87 9.45 -12.73 18.14
N PHE A 88 8.36 -13.43 17.78
CA PHE A 88 7.13 -13.43 18.59
C PHE A 88 7.32 -14.09 19.95
N TYR A 89 8.08 -15.20 19.98
CA TYR A 89 8.41 -15.87 21.24
C TYR A 89 9.16 -14.93 22.18
N ASN A 90 10.08 -14.12 21.64
CA ASN A 90 10.93 -13.18 22.38
C ASN A 90 10.25 -11.84 22.75
N LEU A 91 8.97 -11.63 22.43
CA LEU A 91 8.25 -10.46 22.92
C LEU A 91 8.21 -10.47 24.45
N THR A 92 8.39 -9.29 25.07
CA THR A 92 8.49 -9.15 26.53
C THR A 92 7.16 -9.24 27.26
N TYR A 93 6.06 -9.07 26.53
CA TYR A 93 4.71 -9.11 27.08
C TYR A 93 4.40 -10.49 27.70
N PRO A 94 4.07 -10.57 29.01
CA PRO A 94 4.03 -11.87 29.71
C PRO A 94 2.79 -12.71 29.37
N ASN A 95 1.62 -12.09 29.19
CA ASN A 95 0.35 -12.79 28.96
C ASN A 95 0.00 -12.85 27.45
N LYS A 96 0.91 -13.47 26.68
CA LYS A 96 0.77 -13.66 25.22
C LYS A 96 0.58 -15.13 24.88
N TYR A 97 -0.24 -15.38 23.86
CA TYR A 97 -0.46 -16.67 23.22
C TYR A 97 -0.15 -16.54 21.73
N ILE A 98 0.70 -17.41 21.20
CA ILE A 98 1.20 -17.31 19.82
C ILE A 98 0.57 -18.43 19.01
N TYR A 99 -0.06 -18.06 17.89
CA TYR A 99 -0.79 -18.95 17.02
C TYR A 99 -0.28 -18.82 15.60
N PHE A 100 0.23 -19.92 15.07
CA PHE A 100 0.50 -20.08 13.66
C PHE A 100 -0.77 -20.57 12.96
N LEU A 101 -1.30 -19.78 12.04
CA LEU A 101 -2.49 -20.13 11.27
C LEU A 101 -2.06 -20.60 9.88
N ASP A 102 -1.98 -21.92 9.69
CA ASP A 102 -1.53 -22.53 8.43
C ASP A 102 -2.67 -22.55 7.41
N ASP A 103 -2.68 -21.54 6.53
CA ASP A 103 -3.64 -21.39 5.43
C ASP A 103 -3.22 -22.13 4.16
N THR A 104 -2.14 -22.92 4.21
CA THR A 104 -1.62 -23.67 3.07
C THR A 104 -2.65 -24.67 2.56
N ARG A 105 -2.88 -24.64 1.25
CA ARG A 105 -3.84 -25.52 0.58
C ARG A 105 -3.18 -26.86 0.27
N TYR A 106 -3.39 -27.82 1.16
CA TYR A 106 -2.97 -29.21 0.94
C TYR A 106 -4.00 -30.03 0.13
N ASP A 107 -5.12 -29.40 -0.26
CA ASP A 107 -6.18 -29.97 -1.09
C ASP A 107 -5.97 -29.76 -2.59
N ILE A 108 -5.01 -28.92 -2.97
CA ILE A 108 -4.60 -28.70 -4.37
C ILE A 108 -3.11 -29.01 -4.54
N GLU A 109 -2.79 -29.64 -5.66
CA GLU A 109 -1.40 -29.92 -6.01
C GLU A 109 -0.63 -28.63 -6.31
N TRP A 110 0.49 -28.41 -5.61
CA TRP A 110 1.43 -27.30 -5.85
C TRP A 110 2.89 -27.75 -5.85
N GLY A 111 3.14 -29.03 -5.75
CA GLY A 111 4.38 -29.78 -5.79
C GLY A 111 4.07 -31.26 -5.91
N THR A 112 5.03 -32.12 -5.61
CA THR A 112 4.71 -33.54 -5.44
C THR A 112 3.95 -33.77 -4.12
N PRO A 113 3.20 -34.89 -3.97
CA PRO A 113 2.59 -35.25 -2.68
C PRO A 113 3.62 -35.33 -1.56
N GLU A 114 4.85 -35.79 -1.87
CA GLU A 114 5.98 -35.84 -0.95
C GLU A 114 6.43 -34.45 -0.50
N ASP A 115 6.52 -33.47 -1.42
CA ASP A 115 6.88 -32.08 -1.11
C ASP A 115 5.84 -31.44 -0.18
N MET A 116 4.55 -31.67 -0.47
CA MET A 116 3.46 -31.16 0.37
C MET A 116 3.46 -31.77 1.76
N ALA A 117 3.68 -33.08 1.85
CA ALA A 117 3.77 -33.80 3.13
C ALA A 117 5.01 -33.33 3.93
N ALA A 118 6.15 -33.17 3.27
CA ALA A 118 7.38 -32.69 3.88
C ALA A 118 7.22 -31.25 4.43
N TYR A 119 6.63 -30.34 3.64
CA TYR A 119 6.36 -28.96 4.09
C TYR A 119 5.40 -28.95 5.28
N ARG A 120 4.31 -29.72 5.21
CA ARG A 120 3.33 -29.83 6.29
C ARG A 120 3.99 -30.29 7.59
N LYS A 121 4.82 -31.34 7.51
CA LYS A 121 5.57 -31.86 8.67
C LYS A 121 6.58 -30.83 9.17
N ALA A 122 7.33 -30.17 8.30
CA ALA A 122 8.31 -29.17 8.69
C ALA A 122 7.67 -27.99 9.45
N ILE A 123 6.45 -27.58 9.08
CA ILE A 123 5.68 -26.57 9.83
C ILE A 123 5.28 -27.11 11.22
N GLU A 124 4.84 -28.36 11.33
CA GLU A 124 4.51 -28.99 12.63
C GLU A 124 5.74 -29.05 13.53
N ASP A 125 6.85 -29.59 13.02
CA ASP A 125 8.13 -29.71 13.73
C ASP A 125 8.66 -28.33 14.18
N LEU A 126 8.49 -27.29 13.33
CA LEU A 126 8.88 -25.92 13.64
C LEU A 126 8.02 -25.31 14.75
N CYS A 127 6.69 -25.47 14.68
CA CYS A 127 5.78 -24.96 15.71
C CYS A 127 6.04 -25.64 17.06
N GLU A 128 6.28 -26.96 17.05
CA GLU A 128 6.65 -27.73 18.25
C GLU A 128 8.00 -27.26 18.82
N TYR A 129 9.01 -27.09 17.96
CA TYR A 129 10.34 -26.62 18.37
C TYR A 129 10.32 -25.25 19.05
N VAL A 130 9.53 -24.30 18.50
CA VAL A 130 9.43 -22.94 19.06
C VAL A 130 8.43 -22.88 20.23
N GLY A 131 7.53 -23.86 20.37
CA GLY A 131 6.45 -23.85 21.36
C GLY A 131 5.30 -22.92 21.00
N VAL A 132 4.85 -22.96 19.74
CA VAL A 132 3.80 -22.13 19.18
C VAL A 132 2.62 -23.01 18.78
N ASP A 133 1.41 -22.60 19.14
CA ASP A 133 0.20 -23.35 18.82
C ASP A 133 -0.12 -23.26 17.33
N LEU A 134 -0.52 -24.39 16.75
CA LEU A 134 -0.81 -24.51 15.32
C LEU A 134 -2.30 -24.73 15.09
N PHE A 135 -2.90 -23.92 14.20
CA PHE A 135 -4.28 -24.06 13.76
C PHE A 135 -4.36 -24.26 12.25
N ARG A 136 -5.17 -25.23 11.82
CA ARG A 136 -5.49 -25.53 10.42
C ARG A 136 -6.99 -25.72 10.24
N ARG A 137 -7.45 -25.49 9.02
CA ARG A 137 -8.87 -25.69 8.67
C ARG A 137 -9.04 -26.03 7.18
N LYS A 138 -10.25 -26.36 6.76
CA LYS A 138 -10.57 -26.49 5.33
C LYS A 138 -10.56 -25.07 4.69
N TRP A 139 -9.77 -24.89 3.64
CA TRP A 139 -9.49 -23.59 3.07
C TRP A 139 -10.73 -22.89 2.50
N HIS A 140 -10.94 -21.62 2.85
CA HIS A 140 -11.83 -20.64 2.23
C HIS A 140 -11.39 -19.23 2.61
N GLY A 141 -11.80 -18.18 1.87
CA GLY A 141 -11.64 -16.76 2.24
C GLY A 141 -10.21 -16.29 2.50
N ALA A 142 -9.18 -17.09 2.16
CA ALA A 142 -7.76 -16.78 2.36
C ALA A 142 -7.47 -16.27 3.78
N LYS A 143 -6.63 -15.23 3.94
CA LYS A 143 -6.22 -14.66 5.23
C LYS A 143 -7.42 -14.27 6.13
N ALA A 144 -8.43 -13.60 5.56
CA ALA A 144 -9.64 -13.26 6.31
C ALA A 144 -10.36 -14.52 6.81
N GLY A 145 -10.51 -15.52 5.93
CA GLY A 145 -11.22 -16.76 6.27
C GLY A 145 -10.55 -17.54 7.40
N ILE A 146 -9.21 -17.69 7.37
CA ILE A 146 -8.54 -18.43 8.45
C ILE A 146 -8.55 -17.68 9.78
N ILE A 147 -8.46 -16.34 9.76
CA ILE A 147 -8.59 -15.54 10.99
C ILE A 147 -10.01 -15.63 11.54
N ASN A 148 -11.04 -15.59 10.68
CA ASN A 148 -12.44 -15.71 11.10
C ASN A 148 -12.76 -17.09 11.70
N ASP A 149 -12.28 -18.17 11.06
CA ASP A 149 -12.44 -19.52 11.60
C ASP A 149 -11.68 -19.69 12.92
N PHE A 150 -10.50 -19.09 13.04
CA PHE A 150 -9.75 -19.10 14.29
C PHE A 150 -10.46 -18.31 15.41
N LEU A 151 -11.07 -17.16 15.10
CA LEU A 151 -11.91 -16.44 16.08
C LEU A 151 -13.06 -17.31 16.59
N GLN A 152 -13.75 -18.03 15.68
CA GLN A 152 -14.82 -18.95 16.07
C GLN A 152 -14.30 -20.12 16.91
N PHE A 153 -13.12 -20.64 16.59
CA PHE A 153 -12.45 -21.67 17.39
C PHE A 153 -12.14 -21.15 18.81
N LEU A 154 -11.64 -19.91 18.94
CA LEU A 154 -11.40 -19.29 20.25
C LEU A 154 -12.68 -19.09 21.07
N ASP A 155 -13.83 -18.91 20.42
CA ASP A 155 -15.17 -18.81 21.03
C ASP A 155 -15.75 -20.18 21.39
N GLY A 156 -14.98 -21.26 21.22
CA GLY A 156 -15.39 -22.63 21.53
C GLY A 156 -16.25 -23.30 20.44
N THR A 157 -16.36 -22.70 19.25
CA THR A 157 -17.06 -23.31 18.12
C THR A 157 -16.18 -24.40 17.49
N ALA A 158 -16.62 -25.65 17.57
CA ALA A 158 -16.01 -26.76 16.86
C ALA A 158 -16.67 -26.92 15.49
N LYS A 159 -15.87 -26.84 14.42
CA LYS A 159 -16.31 -27.15 13.05
C LYS A 159 -15.54 -28.36 12.52
N GLU A 160 -16.20 -29.13 11.66
CA GLU A 160 -15.52 -30.19 10.91
C GLU A 160 -14.36 -29.61 10.09
N GLY A 161 -13.18 -30.20 10.24
CA GLY A 161 -11.95 -29.76 9.57
C GLY A 161 -11.11 -28.77 10.36
N PHE A 162 -11.53 -28.35 11.57
CA PHE A 162 -10.66 -27.61 12.47
C PHE A 162 -9.67 -28.56 13.12
N VAL A 163 -8.38 -28.26 13.00
CA VAL A 163 -7.28 -29.02 13.59
C VAL A 163 -6.44 -28.06 14.42
N PHE A 164 -6.27 -28.38 15.69
CA PHE A 164 -5.49 -27.55 16.61
C PHE A 164 -4.46 -28.40 17.36
N TYR A 165 -3.22 -27.92 17.38
CA TYR A 165 -2.12 -28.53 18.13
C TYR A 165 -1.64 -27.53 19.18
N ASN A 166 -1.75 -27.91 20.46
CA ASN A 166 -1.24 -27.11 21.59
C ASN A 166 0.23 -27.47 21.86
N TYR A 167 1.14 -26.92 21.08
CA TYR A 167 2.59 -27.11 21.26
C TYR A 167 3.17 -26.17 22.33
N SER A 168 2.50 -25.10 22.69
CA SER A 168 2.92 -24.21 23.77
C SER A 168 2.78 -24.82 25.15
N GLY A 169 1.94 -25.84 25.30
CA GLY A 169 1.60 -26.47 26.58
C GLY A 169 0.88 -25.51 27.55
N LYS A 170 0.54 -24.30 27.12
CA LYS A 170 -0.14 -23.32 27.96
C LYS A 170 -1.61 -23.68 28.14
N THR A 171 -2.06 -23.66 29.38
CA THR A 171 -3.49 -23.72 29.71
C THR A 171 -4.02 -22.29 29.80
N LYS A 172 -5.06 -21.98 29.05
CA LYS A 172 -5.71 -20.67 29.10
C LYS A 172 -6.52 -20.53 30.38
N THR A 173 -6.31 -19.46 31.09
CA THR A 173 -7.12 -19.10 32.27
C THR A 173 -8.23 -18.11 31.91
N GLU A 174 -8.04 -17.34 30.83
CA GLU A 174 -8.96 -16.32 30.34
C GLU A 174 -8.98 -16.31 28.81
N THR A 175 -10.06 -15.79 28.24
CA THR A 175 -10.19 -15.56 26.81
C THR A 175 -9.37 -14.33 26.39
N GLU A 176 -8.64 -14.43 25.28
CA GLU A 176 -7.82 -13.30 24.79
C GLU A 176 -8.69 -12.06 24.53
N LYS A 177 -8.34 -10.98 25.17
CA LYS A 177 -9.03 -9.67 25.06
C LYS A 177 -8.64 -8.95 23.77
N TYR A 178 -7.40 -9.15 23.34
CA TYR A 178 -6.81 -8.52 22.17
C TYR A 178 -6.25 -9.55 21.21
N MET A 179 -6.18 -9.16 19.94
CA MET A 179 -5.57 -9.94 18.88
C MET A 179 -4.60 -9.06 18.09
N VAL A 180 -3.36 -9.49 17.94
CA VAL A 180 -2.39 -8.88 17.02
C VAL A 180 -2.29 -9.74 15.78
N VAL A 181 -2.38 -9.10 14.61
CA VAL A 181 -2.19 -9.76 13.32
C VAL A 181 -0.84 -9.36 12.75
N PHE A 182 -0.02 -10.35 12.42
CA PHE A 182 1.26 -10.20 11.73
C PHE A 182 1.29 -11.00 10.44
N ASP A 183 1.92 -10.46 9.40
CA ASP A 183 2.30 -11.25 8.23
C ASP A 183 3.46 -12.20 8.56
N ALA A 184 3.64 -13.24 7.75
CA ALA A 184 4.61 -14.30 8.01
C ALA A 184 6.08 -13.86 8.03
N ASP A 185 6.39 -12.65 7.54
CA ASP A 185 7.72 -12.03 7.53
C ASP A 185 7.87 -10.87 8.52
N SER A 186 6.92 -10.73 9.45
CA SER A 186 6.96 -9.66 10.45
C SER A 186 7.93 -9.96 11.58
N ASN A 187 8.82 -9.03 11.86
CA ASN A 187 9.82 -9.12 12.93
C ASN A 187 9.63 -7.94 13.90
N PRO A 188 8.74 -8.06 14.90
CA PRO A 188 8.50 -7.02 15.89
C PRO A 188 9.66 -6.91 16.88
N PHE A 189 9.87 -5.70 17.42
CA PHE A 189 10.75 -5.50 18.55
C PHE A 189 10.15 -6.11 19.83
N PRO A 190 11.00 -6.50 20.79
CA PRO A 190 10.54 -7.17 22.01
C PRO A 190 9.43 -6.45 22.77
N ASP A 191 9.45 -5.13 22.81
CA ASP A 191 8.50 -4.26 23.50
C ASP A 191 7.34 -3.76 22.61
N PHE A 192 6.98 -4.52 21.58
CA PHE A 192 5.93 -4.14 20.62
C PHE A 192 4.56 -3.97 21.28
N LEU A 193 4.18 -4.87 22.20
CA LEU A 193 2.82 -4.97 22.72
C LEU A 193 2.49 -3.96 23.82
N GLU A 194 3.41 -3.71 24.73
CA GLU A 194 3.15 -2.95 25.95
C GLU A 194 2.55 -1.55 25.70
N PRO A 195 3.13 -0.73 24.81
CA PRO A 195 2.56 0.60 24.56
C PRO A 195 1.23 0.54 23.81
N LEU A 196 1.01 -0.48 22.97
CA LEU A 196 -0.26 -0.62 22.24
C LEU A 196 -1.38 -1.09 23.19
N VAL A 197 -1.07 -2.03 24.07
CA VAL A 197 -2.03 -2.49 25.09
C VAL A 197 -2.35 -1.35 26.05
N HIS A 198 -1.37 -0.58 26.48
CA HIS A 198 -1.61 0.60 27.32
C HIS A 198 -2.59 1.58 26.67
N GLU A 199 -2.35 1.95 25.41
CA GLU A 199 -3.19 2.91 24.68
C GLU A 199 -4.62 2.38 24.48
N ILE A 200 -4.78 1.11 24.07
CA ILE A 200 -6.12 0.55 23.80
C ILE A 200 -6.92 0.32 25.08
N GLU A 201 -6.27 0.06 26.24
CA GLU A 201 -6.94 -0.03 27.54
C GLU A 201 -7.52 1.30 27.99
N GLN A 202 -6.82 2.40 27.74
CA GLN A 202 -7.31 3.74 28.08
C GLN A 202 -8.46 4.21 27.21
N ARG A 203 -8.67 3.59 26.04
CA ARG A 203 -9.68 3.99 25.06
C ARG A 203 -10.59 2.82 24.70
N PRO A 204 -11.64 2.55 25.50
CA PRO A 204 -12.55 1.42 25.30
C PRO A 204 -13.36 1.49 23.99
N ASP A 205 -13.42 2.66 23.36
CA ASP A 205 -14.06 2.92 22.08
C ASP A 205 -13.18 2.58 20.85
N LEU A 206 -11.90 2.21 21.06
CA LEU A 206 -11.01 1.79 19.99
C LEU A 206 -11.24 0.35 19.54
N ALA A 207 -11.45 0.17 18.23
CA ALA A 207 -11.45 -1.15 17.58
C ALA A 207 -10.05 -1.68 17.37
N PHE A 208 -9.14 -0.83 16.90
CA PHE A 208 -7.75 -1.23 16.64
C PHE A 208 -6.77 -0.06 16.70
N ILE A 209 -5.50 -0.45 16.84
CA ILE A 209 -4.33 0.44 16.70
C ILE A 209 -3.46 -0.11 15.58
N GLN A 210 -3.25 0.68 14.52
CA GLN A 210 -2.31 0.38 13.44
C GLN A 210 -0.94 0.98 13.72
N THR A 211 0.14 0.26 13.39
CA THR A 211 1.51 0.77 13.39
C THR A 211 2.11 0.73 11.98
N PRO A 212 3.22 1.47 11.70
CA PRO A 212 3.83 1.49 10.38
C PRO A 212 4.46 0.16 10.00
N GLN A 213 4.63 -0.02 8.69
CA GLN A 213 5.36 -1.13 8.08
C GLN A 213 6.64 -0.58 7.45
N TYR A 214 7.79 -1.15 7.83
CA TYR A 214 9.10 -0.80 7.27
C TYR A 214 9.84 -2.04 6.78
N TYR A 215 10.74 -1.85 5.82
CA TYR A 215 11.45 -2.95 5.18
C TYR A 215 12.86 -3.13 5.73
N ILE A 216 13.21 -4.36 6.12
CA ILE A 216 14.54 -4.71 6.63
C ILE A 216 15.60 -4.66 5.51
N ASN A 217 15.21 -5.03 4.29
CA ASN A 217 16.07 -5.02 3.10
C ASN A 217 16.10 -3.65 2.38
N PHE A 218 15.76 -2.57 3.10
CA PHE A 218 15.70 -1.20 2.57
C PHE A 218 17.05 -0.72 2.01
N ASP A 219 18.15 -1.00 2.69
CA ASP A 219 19.48 -0.52 2.29
C ASP A 219 20.20 -1.49 1.34
N THR A 220 19.77 -2.74 1.27
CA THR A 220 20.42 -3.77 0.44
C THR A 220 19.74 -3.97 -0.90
N ASN A 221 18.47 -3.56 -1.05
CA ASN A 221 17.68 -3.78 -2.27
C ASN A 221 17.07 -2.46 -2.79
N ARG A 222 17.37 -2.12 -4.06
CA ARG A 222 16.89 -0.86 -4.69
C ARG A 222 15.39 -0.79 -4.85
N ILE A 223 14.71 -1.93 -5.08
CA ILE A 223 13.24 -1.99 -5.20
C ILE A 223 12.62 -1.82 -3.82
N ALA A 224 13.11 -2.59 -2.83
CA ALA A 224 12.64 -2.45 -1.44
C ALA A 224 12.86 -1.02 -0.92
N ARG A 225 14.01 -0.40 -1.24
CA ARG A 225 14.28 1.00 -0.91
C ARG A 225 13.28 1.94 -1.54
N ALA A 226 13.07 1.87 -2.85
CA ALA A 226 12.15 2.75 -3.56
C ALA A 226 10.69 2.53 -3.12
N ALA A 227 10.28 1.28 -2.90
CA ALA A 227 8.96 0.94 -2.36
C ALA A 227 8.76 1.44 -0.93
N GLY A 228 9.77 1.32 -0.07
CA GLY A 228 9.75 1.88 1.29
C GLY A 228 9.63 3.40 1.27
N LEU A 229 10.39 4.08 0.40
CA LEU A 229 10.33 5.54 0.25
C LEU A 229 9.00 6.03 -0.32
N GLN A 230 8.37 5.25 -1.21
CA GLN A 230 7.01 5.52 -1.67
C GLN A 230 6.01 5.48 -0.52
N GLN A 231 6.15 4.53 0.41
CA GLN A 231 5.27 4.36 1.56
C GLN A 231 5.52 5.35 2.70
N THR A 232 6.68 6.02 2.71
CA THR A 232 7.06 6.94 3.78
C THR A 232 6.02 8.03 4.02
N VAL A 233 5.58 8.72 2.95
CA VAL A 233 4.57 9.78 3.06
C VAL A 233 3.25 9.22 3.59
N PHE A 234 2.89 8.01 3.18
CA PHE A 234 1.68 7.34 3.63
C PHE A 234 1.71 7.04 5.13
N TYR A 235 2.76 6.38 5.62
CA TYR A 235 2.84 6.01 7.03
C TYR A 235 3.15 7.21 7.93
N GLU A 236 4.03 8.11 7.50
CA GLU A 236 4.51 9.18 8.38
C GLU A 236 3.60 10.41 8.46
N TYR A 237 2.72 10.59 7.49
CA TYR A 237 1.84 11.76 7.46
C TYR A 237 0.37 11.41 7.20
N ILE A 238 0.08 10.61 6.18
CA ILE A 238 -1.31 10.33 5.80
C ILE A 238 -2.00 9.50 6.88
N CYS A 239 -1.36 8.45 7.40
CA CYS A 239 -1.94 7.64 8.48
C CYS A 239 -2.12 8.44 9.78
N GLU A 240 -1.17 9.30 10.15
CA GLU A 240 -1.32 10.18 11.31
C GLU A 240 -2.45 11.20 11.12
N GLY A 241 -2.55 11.81 9.92
CA GLY A 241 -3.63 12.73 9.57
C GLY A 241 -5.01 12.06 9.66
N LYS A 242 -5.13 10.83 9.15
CA LYS A 242 -6.35 10.01 9.27
C LYS A 242 -6.72 9.68 10.71
N ALA A 243 -5.72 9.39 11.55
CA ALA A 243 -5.94 9.12 12.98
C ALA A 243 -6.56 10.32 13.70
N SER A 244 -6.18 11.54 13.34
CA SER A 244 -6.76 12.76 13.90
C SER A 244 -8.25 12.96 13.58
N LYS A 245 -8.77 12.23 12.58
CA LYS A 245 -10.16 12.30 12.10
C LYS A 245 -10.96 11.03 12.41
N ASP A 246 -10.40 10.11 13.22
CA ASP A 246 -10.95 8.76 13.44
C ASP A 246 -11.26 8.02 12.11
N ALA A 247 -10.38 8.16 11.12
CA ALA A 247 -10.53 7.60 9.78
C ALA A 247 -9.38 6.66 9.38
N THR A 248 -8.56 6.22 10.34
CA THR A 248 -7.50 5.24 10.11
C THR A 248 -8.10 3.93 9.64
N PHE A 249 -7.55 3.37 8.56
CA PHE A 249 -7.88 2.01 8.15
C PHE A 249 -6.72 1.05 8.45
N CYS A 250 -7.04 -0.22 8.61
CA CYS A 250 -6.08 -1.29 8.80
C CYS A 250 -5.28 -1.52 7.53
N CYS A 251 -3.97 -1.76 7.68
CA CYS A 251 -3.05 -2.08 6.59
C CYS A 251 -2.72 -3.59 6.51
N GLY A 252 -3.49 -4.42 7.21
CA GLY A 252 -3.42 -5.87 7.14
C GLY A 252 -2.40 -6.53 8.07
N THR A 253 -1.41 -5.81 8.58
CA THR A 253 -0.36 -6.35 9.45
C THR A 253 0.07 -5.33 10.50
N ASN A 254 0.79 -5.76 11.54
CA ASN A 254 1.29 -4.89 12.62
C ASN A 254 0.16 -4.11 13.31
N VAL A 255 -0.95 -4.76 13.55
CA VAL A 255 -2.18 -4.16 14.05
C VAL A 255 -2.70 -4.91 15.27
N LEU A 256 -2.99 -4.14 16.34
CA LEU A 256 -3.62 -4.66 17.55
C LEU A 256 -5.12 -4.39 17.51
N PHE A 257 -5.93 -5.43 17.49
CA PHE A 257 -7.41 -5.37 17.52
C PHE A 257 -7.94 -5.63 18.91
N ARG A 258 -9.02 -4.94 19.26
CA ARG A 258 -9.92 -5.35 20.33
C ARG A 258 -10.82 -6.47 19.82
N ARG A 259 -10.77 -7.66 20.45
CA ARG A 259 -11.53 -8.83 19.99
C ARG A 259 -13.04 -8.57 19.96
N GLN A 260 -13.60 -7.93 20.98
CA GLN A 260 -15.00 -7.53 21.01
C GLN A 260 -15.41 -6.66 19.79
N ALA A 261 -14.52 -5.81 19.30
CA ALA A 261 -14.79 -5.01 18.10
C ALA A 261 -14.87 -5.90 16.86
N LEU A 262 -13.93 -6.86 16.68
CA LEU A 262 -13.96 -7.83 15.60
C LEU A 262 -15.24 -8.66 15.61
N GLU A 263 -15.63 -9.18 16.77
CA GLU A 263 -16.87 -9.94 16.95
C GLU A 263 -18.10 -9.11 16.58
N SER A 264 -18.13 -7.82 16.98
CA SER A 264 -19.25 -6.92 16.71
C SER A 264 -19.52 -6.69 15.23
N VAL A 265 -18.52 -6.82 14.36
CA VAL A 265 -18.63 -6.67 12.90
C VAL A 265 -18.69 -8.01 12.16
N GLY A 266 -18.61 -9.13 12.89
CA GLY A 266 -18.65 -10.49 12.32
C GLY A 266 -17.32 -10.98 11.78
N GLY A 267 -16.20 -10.42 12.27
CA GLY A 267 -14.85 -10.76 11.83
C GLY A 267 -14.36 -9.92 10.64
N PHE A 268 -13.37 -10.44 9.92
CA PHE A 268 -12.81 -9.80 8.72
C PHE A 268 -13.71 -10.00 7.50
N ASP A 269 -13.76 -9.01 6.61
CA ASP A 269 -14.57 -9.04 5.38
C ASP A 269 -13.94 -9.93 4.30
N GLU A 270 -14.43 -11.14 4.14
CA GLU A 270 -13.95 -12.12 3.14
C GLU A 270 -14.34 -11.77 1.70
N SER A 271 -15.15 -10.75 1.49
CA SER A 271 -15.62 -10.37 0.15
C SER A 271 -14.59 -9.59 -0.67
N SER A 272 -13.53 -9.08 -0.03
CA SER A 272 -12.48 -8.26 -0.64
C SER A 272 -11.09 -8.89 -0.47
N VAL A 273 -10.20 -8.70 -1.45
CA VAL A 273 -8.76 -9.04 -1.32
C VAL A 273 -7.97 -8.03 -0.50
N THR A 274 -8.59 -6.92 -0.12
CA THR A 274 -8.13 -5.97 0.90
C THR A 274 -9.15 -6.01 2.04
N GLU A 275 -9.18 -7.17 2.70
CA GLU A 275 -10.07 -7.46 3.82
C GLU A 275 -9.92 -6.46 4.97
N ASP A 276 -8.71 -5.98 5.17
CA ASP A 276 -8.28 -5.00 6.14
C ASP A 276 -8.99 -3.66 5.96
N PHE A 277 -8.93 -3.09 4.74
CA PHE A 277 -9.60 -1.85 4.39
C PHE A 277 -11.12 -1.99 4.44
N ALA A 278 -11.65 -3.14 3.96
CA ALA A 278 -13.08 -3.43 3.98
C ALA A 278 -13.63 -3.59 5.41
N THR A 279 -12.89 -4.25 6.29
CA THR A 279 -13.26 -4.42 7.72
C THR A 279 -13.18 -3.10 8.47
N SER A 280 -12.22 -2.23 8.13
CA SER A 280 -12.12 -0.88 8.73
C SER A 280 -13.38 -0.05 8.49
N LEU A 281 -13.96 -0.14 7.29
CA LEU A 281 -15.25 0.50 6.99
C LEU A 281 -16.37 -0.03 7.89
N GLN A 282 -16.40 -1.35 8.16
CA GLN A 282 -17.39 -1.96 9.05
C GLN A 282 -17.27 -1.42 10.49
N PHE A 283 -16.05 -1.29 11.01
CA PHE A 283 -15.82 -0.70 12.33
C PHE A 283 -16.38 0.72 12.42
N HIS A 284 -16.07 1.58 11.47
CA HIS A 284 -16.56 2.96 11.47
C HIS A 284 -18.09 3.04 11.32
N LEU A 285 -18.71 2.15 10.51
CA LEU A 285 -20.17 2.04 10.41
C LEU A 285 -20.82 1.63 11.73
N LYS A 286 -20.14 0.83 12.55
CA LYS A 286 -20.54 0.44 13.92
C LYS A 286 -20.14 1.47 14.98
N LYS A 287 -19.57 2.63 14.56
CA LYS A 287 -19.15 3.73 15.45
C LYS A 287 -17.94 3.42 16.33
N TRP A 288 -17.19 2.36 16.01
CA TRP A 288 -15.89 2.16 16.61
C TRP A 288 -14.91 3.22 16.10
N LYS A 289 -14.01 3.65 16.98
CA LYS A 289 -12.89 4.49 16.62
C LYS A 289 -11.67 3.65 16.25
N THR A 290 -10.78 4.25 15.51
CA THR A 290 -9.52 3.64 15.08
C THR A 290 -8.40 4.64 15.24
N THR A 291 -7.18 4.16 15.49
CA THR A 291 -6.04 5.06 15.63
C THR A 291 -4.77 4.49 15.01
N TYR A 292 -3.80 5.35 14.83
CA TYR A 292 -2.49 5.03 14.30
C TYR A 292 -1.41 5.55 15.22
N ILE A 293 -0.42 4.72 15.50
CA ILE A 293 0.77 5.12 16.27
C ILE A 293 1.97 5.04 15.34
N ASN A 294 2.53 6.19 14.98
CA ASN A 294 3.70 6.30 14.12
C ASN A 294 4.98 6.00 14.91
N ARG A 295 5.21 4.74 15.18
CA ARG A 295 6.45 4.23 15.78
C ARG A 295 6.85 2.96 15.09
N VAL A 296 8.07 2.96 14.56
CA VAL A 296 8.66 1.76 13.95
C VAL A 296 8.93 0.74 15.04
N ARG A 297 8.17 -0.35 15.02
CA ARG A 297 8.32 -1.44 15.99
C ARG A 297 8.33 -2.81 15.34
N THR A 298 8.23 -2.84 14.02
CA THR A 298 8.23 -4.08 13.24
C THR A 298 8.90 -3.84 11.91
N PHE A 299 9.75 -4.77 11.50
CA PHE A 299 10.32 -4.81 10.17
C PHE A 299 9.80 -6.03 9.41
N GLN A 300 9.68 -5.88 8.08
CA GLN A 300 9.24 -6.92 7.14
C GLN A 300 10.16 -6.96 5.93
N ILE A 301 10.02 -7.96 5.08
CA ILE A 301 10.79 -8.08 3.85
C ILE A 301 10.06 -7.33 2.74
N GLY A 302 10.68 -6.26 2.21
CA GLY A 302 10.17 -5.54 1.05
C GLY A 302 10.31 -6.36 -0.24
N PRO A 303 9.58 -5.99 -1.32
CA PRO A 303 9.68 -6.66 -2.61
C PRO A 303 11.12 -6.59 -3.15
N GLU A 304 11.65 -7.72 -3.60
CA GLU A 304 13.06 -7.85 -3.98
C GLU A 304 13.30 -7.60 -5.47
N ASP A 305 12.24 -7.71 -6.28
CA ASP A 305 12.29 -7.43 -7.72
C ASP A 305 11.04 -6.66 -8.20
N LEU A 306 11.13 -6.15 -9.43
CA LEU A 306 10.08 -5.35 -10.03
C LEU A 306 8.79 -6.16 -10.26
N GLY A 307 8.92 -7.45 -10.52
CA GLY A 307 7.77 -8.37 -10.71
C GLY A 307 6.98 -8.57 -9.42
N GLY A 308 7.68 -8.81 -8.32
CA GLY A 308 7.10 -8.91 -6.97
C GLY A 308 6.40 -7.60 -6.56
N TYR A 309 7.07 -6.46 -6.79
CA TYR A 309 6.49 -5.15 -6.54
C TYR A 309 5.22 -4.91 -7.38
N PHE A 310 5.23 -5.21 -8.68
CA PHE A 310 4.05 -5.06 -9.53
C PHE A 310 2.88 -5.96 -9.10
N LYS A 311 3.16 -7.20 -8.68
CA LYS A 311 2.13 -8.09 -8.12
C LYS A 311 1.51 -7.53 -6.84
N GLN A 312 2.34 -7.01 -5.95
CA GLN A 312 1.88 -6.36 -4.71
C GLN A 312 0.99 -5.14 -5.01
N GLN A 313 1.45 -4.24 -5.87
CA GLN A 313 0.71 -3.03 -6.26
C GLN A 313 -0.59 -3.36 -7.02
N PHE A 314 -0.58 -4.39 -7.87
CA PHE A 314 -1.78 -4.87 -8.54
C PHE A 314 -2.85 -5.35 -7.55
N ARG A 315 -2.45 -6.16 -6.56
CA ARG A 315 -3.36 -6.68 -5.53
C ARG A 315 -3.95 -5.54 -4.70
N TRP A 316 -3.13 -4.61 -4.24
CA TRP A 316 -3.59 -3.45 -3.48
C TRP A 316 -4.55 -2.57 -4.28
N SER A 317 -4.21 -2.28 -5.53
CA SER A 317 -5.04 -1.47 -6.42
C SER A 317 -6.40 -2.13 -6.70
N LEU A 318 -6.38 -3.41 -7.04
CA LEU A 318 -7.59 -4.16 -7.36
C LEU A 318 -8.56 -4.22 -6.17
N GLY A 319 -8.03 -4.51 -4.97
CA GLY A 319 -8.84 -4.60 -3.76
C GLY A 319 -9.39 -3.23 -3.33
N THR A 320 -8.51 -2.22 -3.26
CA THR A 320 -8.88 -0.89 -2.79
C THR A 320 -9.91 -0.22 -3.72
N VAL A 321 -9.70 -0.27 -5.04
CA VAL A 321 -10.66 0.26 -6.02
C VAL A 321 -11.95 -0.57 -6.04
N GLY A 322 -11.85 -1.90 -5.86
CA GLY A 322 -13.02 -2.77 -5.73
C GLY A 322 -13.97 -2.35 -4.60
N LEU A 323 -13.45 -1.75 -3.54
CA LEU A 323 -14.24 -1.23 -2.42
C LEU A 323 -14.99 0.07 -2.75
N LEU A 324 -14.59 0.82 -3.78
CA LEU A 324 -15.20 2.11 -4.16
C LEU A 324 -16.72 1.98 -4.35
N ARG A 325 -17.17 0.90 -4.99
CA ARG A 325 -18.61 0.65 -5.17
C ARG A 325 -19.35 0.52 -3.82
N LYS A 326 -18.74 -0.16 -2.84
CA LYS A 326 -19.32 -0.32 -1.49
C LYS A 326 -19.33 1.01 -0.76
N VAL A 327 -18.27 1.82 -0.87
CA VAL A 327 -18.20 3.17 -0.29
C VAL A 327 -19.31 4.06 -0.86
N ILE A 328 -19.43 4.16 -2.20
CA ILE A 328 -20.46 4.99 -2.86
C ILE A 328 -21.87 4.51 -2.49
N THR A 329 -22.14 3.22 -2.58
CA THR A 329 -23.49 2.68 -2.29
C THR A 329 -23.87 2.88 -0.83
N THR A 330 -22.93 2.76 0.10
CA THR A 330 -23.18 3.00 1.53
C THR A 330 -23.42 4.49 1.80
N PHE A 331 -22.63 5.37 1.16
CA PHE A 331 -22.85 6.82 1.25
C PHE A 331 -24.25 7.22 0.74
N LEU A 332 -24.63 6.73 -0.45
CA LEU A 332 -25.93 7.06 -1.05
C LEU A 332 -27.11 6.53 -0.21
N LYS A 333 -26.97 5.37 0.43
CA LYS A 333 -28.01 4.79 1.29
C LYS A 333 -28.11 5.49 2.64
N ASN A 334 -26.98 5.85 3.23
CA ASN A 334 -26.94 6.49 4.56
C ASN A 334 -25.73 7.44 4.68
N PRO A 335 -25.83 8.68 4.16
CA PRO A 335 -24.73 9.64 4.23
C PRO A 335 -24.35 10.04 5.65
N ARG A 336 -25.25 9.83 6.64
CA ARG A 336 -25.00 10.11 8.05
C ARG A 336 -24.33 8.95 8.79
N ALA A 337 -24.08 7.83 8.12
CA ALA A 337 -23.42 6.66 8.74
C ALA A 337 -22.00 6.98 9.21
N LEU A 338 -21.27 7.81 8.46
CA LEU A 338 -19.94 8.31 8.82
C LEU A 338 -19.94 9.84 8.86
N THR A 339 -18.90 10.41 9.47
CA THR A 339 -18.67 11.85 9.42
C THR A 339 -18.27 12.30 8.00
N PRO A 340 -18.47 13.57 7.61
CA PRO A 340 -18.02 14.07 6.29
C PRO A 340 -16.53 13.85 6.04
N LEU A 341 -15.69 13.99 7.08
CA LEU A 341 -14.25 13.76 6.98
C LEU A 341 -13.92 12.27 6.77
N GLN A 342 -14.60 11.35 7.45
CA GLN A 342 -14.43 9.92 7.22
C GLN A 342 -14.83 9.53 5.79
N TRP A 343 -15.97 10.03 5.27
CA TRP A 343 -16.37 9.80 3.88
C TRP A 343 -15.32 10.31 2.90
N TRP A 344 -14.79 11.50 3.14
CA TRP A 344 -13.73 12.08 2.33
C TRP A 344 -12.48 11.18 2.30
N GLU A 345 -12.04 10.67 3.46
CA GLU A 345 -10.89 9.79 3.56
C GLU A 345 -11.10 8.44 2.85
N TYR A 346 -12.29 7.85 2.98
CA TYR A 346 -12.63 6.63 2.24
C TYR A 346 -12.70 6.88 0.73
N PHE A 347 -13.24 8.00 0.31
CA PHE A 347 -13.28 8.37 -1.11
C PHE A 347 -11.87 8.57 -1.67
N LEU A 348 -11.02 9.38 -1.03
CA LEU A 348 -9.64 9.59 -1.45
C LEU A 348 -8.86 8.28 -1.54
N SER A 349 -8.97 7.42 -0.51
CA SER A 349 -8.23 6.16 -0.46
C SER A 349 -8.68 5.19 -1.55
N SER A 350 -10.00 5.01 -1.75
CA SER A 350 -10.54 4.07 -2.73
C SER A 350 -10.36 4.53 -4.19
N THR A 351 -10.10 5.83 -4.43
CA THR A 351 -9.87 6.36 -5.78
C THR A 351 -8.40 6.60 -6.10
N TRP A 352 -7.49 6.48 -5.14
CA TRP A 352 -6.07 6.80 -5.35
C TRP A 352 -5.44 6.15 -6.58
N TYR A 353 -5.70 4.89 -6.81
CA TYR A 353 -5.06 4.13 -7.89
C TYR A 353 -5.50 4.54 -9.31
N PHE A 354 -6.53 5.38 -9.45
CA PHE A 354 -6.83 6.05 -10.74
C PHE A 354 -5.70 6.97 -11.19
N ILE A 355 -4.71 7.26 -10.34
CA ILE A 355 -3.48 7.98 -10.69
C ILE A 355 -2.77 7.34 -11.90
N GLY A 356 -2.92 6.03 -12.14
CA GLY A 356 -2.39 5.36 -13.32
C GLY A 356 -2.94 5.92 -14.62
N PHE A 357 -4.25 6.19 -14.69
CA PHE A 357 -4.87 6.85 -15.85
C PHE A 357 -4.42 8.30 -15.99
N VAL A 358 -4.27 8.99 -14.87
CA VAL A 358 -3.79 10.38 -14.87
C VAL A 358 -2.38 10.47 -15.45
N PHE A 359 -1.47 9.62 -15.01
CA PHE A 359 -0.12 9.56 -15.57
C PHE A 359 -0.14 9.24 -17.06
N PHE A 360 -0.93 8.26 -17.48
CA PHE A 360 -1.09 7.93 -18.90
C PHE A 360 -1.57 9.12 -19.73
N VAL A 361 -2.62 9.82 -19.30
CA VAL A 361 -3.14 11.02 -19.97
C VAL A 361 -2.09 12.11 -20.06
N MET A 362 -1.40 12.38 -18.94
CA MET A 362 -0.34 13.40 -18.89
C MET A 362 0.83 13.08 -19.84
N MET A 363 1.17 11.80 -20.02
CA MET A 363 2.21 11.37 -20.95
C MET A 363 1.79 11.43 -22.41
N VAL A 364 0.53 11.10 -22.71
CA VAL A 364 0.01 11.04 -24.09
C VAL A 364 -0.36 12.42 -24.66
N CYS A 365 -0.83 13.34 -23.84
CA CYS A 365 -1.25 14.67 -24.30
C CYS A 365 -0.14 15.45 -25.03
N PRO A 366 1.11 15.55 -24.55
CA PRO A 366 2.19 16.20 -25.28
C PRO A 366 2.51 15.52 -26.61
N VAL A 367 2.43 14.18 -26.65
CA VAL A 367 2.64 13.38 -27.86
C VAL A 367 1.58 13.71 -28.93
N ILE A 368 0.31 13.75 -28.53
CA ILE A 368 -0.81 14.15 -29.42
C ILE A 368 -0.58 15.53 -30.02
N TYR A 369 -0.16 16.50 -29.19
CA TYR A 369 0.12 17.84 -29.68
C TYR A 369 1.26 17.84 -30.70
N ILE A 370 2.38 17.17 -30.42
CA ILE A 370 3.56 17.17 -31.28
C ILE A 370 3.28 16.52 -32.64
N PHE A 371 2.58 15.39 -32.68
CA PHE A 371 2.33 14.66 -33.92
C PHE A 371 1.10 15.13 -34.68
N LEU A 372 0.01 15.50 -33.98
CA LEU A 372 -1.27 15.79 -34.61
C LEU A 372 -1.63 17.28 -34.56
N ASN A 373 -0.84 18.12 -33.91
CA ASN A 373 -1.10 19.54 -33.67
C ASN A 373 -2.46 19.83 -33.02
N ILE A 374 -2.94 18.90 -32.19
CA ILE A 374 -4.21 19.04 -31.47
C ILE A 374 -3.93 19.72 -30.12
N PRO A 375 -4.43 20.94 -29.90
CA PRO A 375 -4.22 21.63 -28.64
C PRO A 375 -5.04 20.97 -27.53
N VAL A 376 -4.36 20.58 -26.45
CA VAL A 376 -4.99 19.99 -25.25
C VAL A 376 -5.16 21.02 -24.13
N TYR A 377 -4.53 22.18 -24.27
CA TYR A 377 -4.57 23.28 -23.32
C TYR A 377 -4.89 24.58 -24.04
N PHE A 378 -6.05 25.17 -23.72
CA PHE A 378 -6.63 26.33 -24.39
C PHE A 378 -6.25 27.66 -23.72
N ALA A 379 -4.97 27.86 -23.48
CA ALA A 379 -4.45 29.12 -22.99
C ALA A 379 -3.05 29.39 -23.57
N ARG A 380 -2.65 30.65 -23.55
CA ARG A 380 -1.29 31.01 -23.95
C ARG A 380 -0.27 30.34 -23.04
N PRO A 381 0.89 29.92 -23.56
CA PRO A 381 1.92 29.24 -22.76
C PRO A 381 2.37 30.06 -21.54
N GLU A 382 2.39 31.40 -21.65
CA GLU A 382 2.76 32.29 -20.54
C GLU A 382 1.82 32.12 -19.34
N PHE A 383 0.52 31.97 -19.62
CA PHE A 383 -0.48 31.75 -18.58
C PHE A 383 -0.34 30.38 -17.92
N TYR A 384 0.04 29.37 -18.70
CA TYR A 384 0.36 28.05 -18.16
C TYR A 384 1.53 28.15 -17.16
N PHE A 385 2.63 28.80 -17.54
CA PHE A 385 3.77 28.98 -16.65
C PHE A 385 3.42 29.78 -15.39
N LEU A 386 2.62 30.85 -15.53
CA LEU A 386 2.21 31.70 -14.40
C LEU A 386 1.44 30.89 -13.32
N VAL A 387 0.67 29.88 -13.71
CA VAL A 387 -0.13 29.07 -12.78
C VAL A 387 0.63 27.83 -12.33
N PHE A 388 1.31 27.15 -13.26
CA PHE A 388 1.91 25.85 -13.03
C PHE A 388 3.24 25.93 -12.23
N VAL A 389 4.10 26.90 -12.52
CA VAL A 389 5.38 27.04 -11.84
C VAL A 389 5.21 27.32 -10.35
N PRO A 390 4.37 28.28 -9.89
CA PRO A 390 4.11 28.46 -8.47
C PRO A 390 3.53 27.21 -7.79
N TYR A 391 2.62 26.50 -8.46
CA TYR A 391 2.06 25.25 -7.94
C TYR A 391 3.14 24.20 -7.71
N ILE A 392 4.02 23.98 -8.68
CA ILE A 392 5.14 23.04 -8.54
C ILE A 392 6.09 23.47 -7.41
N ILE A 393 6.46 24.76 -7.38
CA ILE A 393 7.36 25.27 -6.34
C ILE A 393 6.75 25.03 -4.95
N ILE A 394 5.48 25.37 -4.74
CA ILE A 394 4.79 25.17 -3.47
C ILE A 394 4.75 23.68 -3.12
N THR A 395 4.38 22.82 -4.08
CA THR A 395 4.28 21.37 -3.87
C THR A 395 5.64 20.79 -3.50
N LEU A 396 6.68 21.04 -4.30
CA LEU A 396 8.03 20.53 -4.03
C LEU A 396 8.62 21.08 -2.73
N THR A 397 8.41 22.36 -2.44
CA THR A 397 8.89 22.98 -1.20
C THR A 397 8.21 22.36 0.01
N THR A 398 6.90 22.16 -0.06
CA THR A 398 6.14 21.53 1.03
C THR A 398 6.60 20.09 1.26
N PHE A 399 6.70 19.30 0.18
CA PHE A 399 7.19 17.92 0.28
C PHE A 399 8.61 17.86 0.83
N TYR A 400 9.52 18.70 0.30
CA TYR A 400 10.89 18.73 0.77
C TYR A 400 10.99 19.15 2.24
N TRP A 401 10.29 20.22 2.63
CA TRP A 401 10.27 20.72 4.01
C TRP A 401 9.73 19.66 4.97
N THR A 402 8.67 18.99 4.59
CA THR A 402 8.01 17.94 5.37
C THR A 402 8.94 16.74 5.56
N LEU A 403 9.52 16.24 4.48
CA LEU A 403 10.41 15.07 4.52
C LEU A 403 11.75 15.37 5.21
N LYS A 404 12.26 16.61 5.08
CA LYS A 404 13.46 17.03 5.80
C LYS A 404 13.27 16.98 7.30
N GLN A 405 12.08 17.26 7.83
CA GLN A 405 11.76 17.11 9.25
C GLN A 405 11.91 15.66 9.75
N ARG A 406 11.78 14.69 8.83
CA ARG A 406 11.92 13.25 9.08
C ARG A 406 13.24 12.68 8.55
N SER A 407 14.24 13.53 8.25
CA SER A 407 15.58 13.16 7.78
C SER A 407 15.67 12.51 6.39
N TYR A 408 14.63 12.64 5.54
CA TYR A 408 14.67 12.17 4.15
C TYR A 408 15.29 13.21 3.21
N THR A 409 15.91 12.73 2.13
CA THR A 409 16.54 13.55 1.10
C THR A 409 15.64 13.71 -0.13
N ILE A 410 15.94 14.69 -1.01
CA ILE A 410 15.27 14.82 -2.31
C ILE A 410 15.47 13.57 -3.18
N LYS A 411 16.64 12.93 -3.10
CA LYS A 411 16.91 11.69 -3.85
C LYS A 411 15.98 10.56 -3.42
N ASP A 412 15.72 10.45 -2.13
CA ASP A 412 14.81 9.46 -1.57
C ASP A 412 13.39 9.70 -2.12
N LEU A 413 12.90 10.95 -2.07
CA LEU A 413 11.61 11.30 -2.65
C LEU A 413 11.51 10.93 -4.13
N MET A 414 12.50 11.29 -4.93
CA MET A 414 12.53 11.00 -6.36
C MET A 414 12.51 9.50 -6.64
N SER A 415 13.21 8.68 -5.87
CA SER A 415 13.24 7.22 -6.05
C SER A 415 11.84 6.60 -5.90
N GLY A 416 11.10 6.94 -4.85
CA GLY A 416 9.72 6.47 -4.64
C GLY A 416 8.77 6.96 -5.74
N GLN A 417 8.91 8.22 -6.19
CA GLN A 417 8.07 8.79 -7.25
C GLN A 417 8.33 8.13 -8.62
N LEU A 418 9.60 7.88 -8.98
CA LEU A 418 9.95 7.17 -10.22
C LEU A 418 9.32 5.78 -10.26
N LEU A 419 9.40 5.03 -9.15
CA LEU A 419 8.79 3.71 -9.05
C LEU A 419 7.26 3.78 -9.21
N THR A 420 6.61 4.80 -8.62
CA THR A 420 5.16 5.03 -8.78
C THR A 420 4.80 5.30 -10.23
N PHE A 421 5.57 6.14 -10.93
CA PHE A 421 5.30 6.48 -12.33
C PHE A 421 5.37 5.26 -13.25
N ILE A 422 6.42 4.44 -13.15
CA ILE A 422 6.56 3.26 -14.02
C ILE A 422 5.51 2.19 -13.76
N THR A 423 4.78 2.28 -12.63
CA THR A 423 3.73 1.34 -12.23
C THR A 423 2.36 1.66 -12.86
N PHE A 424 2.23 2.77 -13.60
CA PHE A 424 0.95 3.24 -14.15
C PHE A 424 0.13 2.15 -14.91
N PRO A 425 0.70 1.25 -15.73
CA PRO A 425 -0.09 0.26 -16.43
C PRO A 425 -0.68 -0.80 -15.49
N VAL A 426 0.03 -1.10 -14.40
CA VAL A 426 -0.43 -2.01 -13.35
C VAL A 426 -1.66 -1.43 -12.66
N PHE A 427 -1.60 -0.16 -12.29
CA PHE A 427 -2.73 0.57 -11.70
C PHE A 427 -3.93 0.63 -12.66
N MET A 428 -3.71 0.99 -13.93
CA MET A 428 -4.77 1.04 -14.94
C MET A 428 -5.47 -0.32 -15.10
N LYS A 429 -4.69 -1.38 -15.26
CA LYS A 429 -5.22 -2.75 -15.39
C LYS A 429 -6.04 -3.15 -14.17
N ALA A 430 -5.51 -2.91 -12.97
CA ALA A 430 -6.20 -3.24 -11.72
C ALA A 430 -7.51 -2.45 -11.57
N CYS A 431 -7.50 -1.14 -11.86
CA CYS A 431 -8.70 -0.32 -11.81
C CYS A 431 -9.79 -0.79 -12.79
N LEU A 432 -9.42 -1.10 -14.05
CA LEU A 432 -10.36 -1.61 -15.03
C LEU A 432 -11.01 -2.93 -14.60
N LEU A 433 -10.21 -3.86 -14.07
CA LEU A 433 -10.71 -5.13 -13.57
C LEU A 433 -11.60 -4.95 -12.33
N ALA A 434 -11.21 -4.06 -11.41
CA ALA A 434 -12.01 -3.73 -10.24
C ALA A 434 -13.39 -3.13 -10.63
N LEU A 435 -13.41 -2.19 -11.56
CA LEU A 435 -14.65 -1.60 -12.07
C LEU A 435 -15.52 -2.63 -12.81
N ALA A 436 -14.91 -3.60 -13.51
CA ALA A 436 -15.59 -4.73 -14.12
C ALA A 436 -16.11 -5.77 -13.10
N GLY A 437 -15.83 -5.58 -11.81
CA GLY A 437 -16.28 -6.50 -10.75
C GLY A 437 -15.46 -7.79 -10.65
N VAL A 438 -14.27 -7.84 -11.24
CA VAL A 438 -13.39 -9.00 -11.15
C VAL A 438 -12.86 -9.11 -9.71
N LYS A 439 -13.12 -10.23 -9.08
CA LYS A 439 -12.57 -10.54 -7.75
C LYS A 439 -11.12 -10.99 -7.91
N GLY A 440 -10.25 -10.37 -7.14
CA GLY A 440 -8.84 -10.79 -7.07
C GLY A 440 -8.68 -12.15 -6.40
N THR A 441 -7.62 -12.86 -6.78
CA THR A 441 -7.14 -14.02 -6.03
C THR A 441 -5.97 -13.59 -5.16
N PHE A 442 -5.89 -14.13 -3.95
CA PHE A 442 -4.75 -13.90 -3.07
C PHE A 442 -3.51 -14.57 -3.69
N GLY A 443 -2.45 -13.81 -3.88
CA GLY A 443 -1.17 -14.29 -4.38
C GLY A 443 -0.03 -13.79 -3.49
N ILE A 444 0.92 -14.66 -3.19
CA ILE A 444 2.11 -14.35 -2.39
C ILE A 444 3.07 -13.51 -3.24
N THR A 445 3.69 -12.52 -2.63
CA THR A 445 4.87 -11.86 -3.20
C THR A 445 6.07 -12.79 -3.01
N PRO A 446 6.74 -13.26 -4.08
CA PRO A 446 7.91 -14.13 -3.94
C PRO A 446 9.00 -13.46 -3.09
N LYS A 447 9.64 -14.25 -2.24
CA LYS A 447 10.75 -13.83 -1.37
C LYS A 447 11.96 -14.73 -1.61
N GLY A 448 13.17 -14.18 -1.45
CA GLY A 448 14.41 -14.92 -1.57
C GLY A 448 14.90 -15.15 -3.00
N SER A 449 14.32 -14.46 -4.02
CA SER A 449 14.81 -14.50 -5.39
C SER A 449 14.53 -13.19 -6.11
N SER A 450 15.55 -12.64 -6.80
CA SER A 450 15.42 -11.42 -7.60
C SER A 450 15.60 -11.76 -9.08
N HIS A 451 14.56 -11.52 -9.87
CA HIS A 451 14.57 -11.80 -11.31
C HIS A 451 14.21 -10.56 -12.12
N ALA A 452 14.98 -10.34 -13.22
CA ALA A 452 14.60 -9.31 -14.17
C ALA A 452 13.35 -9.71 -14.95
N LEU A 453 12.42 -8.79 -15.10
CA LEU A 453 11.27 -8.97 -16.00
C LEU A 453 11.73 -8.94 -17.46
N PRO A 454 11.20 -9.82 -18.32
CA PRO A 454 11.42 -9.72 -19.75
C PRO A 454 10.79 -8.42 -20.30
N LEU A 455 11.44 -7.78 -21.29
CA LEU A 455 10.92 -6.54 -21.91
C LEU A 455 9.46 -6.67 -22.37
N LYS A 456 9.08 -7.87 -22.79
CA LYS A 456 7.71 -8.21 -23.18
C LYS A 456 6.68 -7.99 -22.07
N ALA A 457 7.08 -8.16 -20.80
CA ALA A 457 6.19 -7.90 -19.66
C ALA A 457 6.03 -6.39 -19.36
N MET A 458 6.95 -5.57 -19.86
CA MET A 458 6.98 -4.12 -19.68
C MET A 458 6.62 -3.36 -20.96
N TRP A 459 5.91 -4.02 -21.91
CA TRP A 459 5.61 -3.45 -23.22
C TRP A 459 4.92 -2.06 -23.17
N PRO A 460 4.01 -1.75 -22.21
CA PRO A 460 3.38 -0.43 -22.20
C PRO A 460 4.36 0.69 -21.88
N GLN A 461 5.27 0.46 -20.94
CA GLN A 461 6.31 1.42 -20.58
C GLN A 461 7.30 1.60 -21.74
N VAL A 462 7.75 0.49 -22.33
CA VAL A 462 8.68 0.51 -23.48
C VAL A 462 8.05 1.26 -24.66
N LEU A 463 6.79 0.98 -24.99
CA LEU A 463 6.07 1.66 -26.06
C LEU A 463 6.01 3.17 -25.82
N LEU A 464 5.66 3.60 -24.60
CA LEU A 464 5.59 5.02 -24.28
C LEU A 464 6.94 5.70 -24.26
N VAL A 465 8.02 5.04 -23.78
CA VAL A 465 9.39 5.57 -23.89
C VAL A 465 9.73 5.86 -25.34
N LEU A 466 9.52 4.88 -26.22
CA LEU A 466 9.79 5.03 -27.65
C LEU A 466 8.93 6.13 -28.29
N THR A 467 7.64 6.16 -27.97
CA THR A 467 6.73 7.16 -28.53
C THR A 467 7.07 8.57 -28.06
N CYS A 468 7.35 8.78 -26.76
CA CYS A 468 7.78 10.07 -26.24
C CYS A 468 9.15 10.48 -26.82
N PHE A 469 10.09 9.55 -26.96
CA PHE A 469 11.39 9.84 -27.59
C PHE A 469 11.24 10.26 -29.07
N CYS A 470 10.44 9.53 -29.85
CA CYS A 470 10.12 9.92 -31.22
C CYS A 470 9.44 11.30 -31.28
N ALA A 471 8.56 11.60 -30.32
CA ALA A 471 7.93 12.92 -30.21
C ALA A 471 8.96 14.02 -29.90
N VAL A 472 9.97 13.75 -29.05
CA VAL A 472 11.07 14.71 -28.80
C VAL A 472 11.83 15.00 -30.08
N VAL A 473 12.25 13.96 -30.81
CA VAL A 473 13.01 14.12 -32.07
C VAL A 473 12.18 14.90 -33.09
N TRP A 474 10.92 14.52 -33.30
CA TRP A 474 10.03 15.20 -34.23
C TRP A 474 9.71 16.63 -33.79
N GLY A 475 9.46 16.85 -32.50
CA GLY A 475 9.18 18.18 -31.97
C GLY A 475 10.35 19.15 -32.09
N ILE A 476 11.59 18.66 -31.89
CA ILE A 476 12.82 19.45 -32.15
C ILE A 476 12.92 19.80 -33.63
N ASN A 477 12.65 18.84 -34.53
CA ASN A 477 12.63 19.10 -35.98
C ASN A 477 11.62 20.21 -36.33
N ARG A 478 10.40 20.13 -35.78
CA ARG A 478 9.36 21.16 -35.95
C ARG A 478 9.80 22.52 -35.42
N ILE A 479 10.45 22.61 -34.24
CA ILE A 479 10.99 23.86 -33.70
C ILE A 479 12.03 24.50 -34.65
N ILE A 480 12.83 23.70 -35.32
CA ILE A 480 13.86 24.20 -36.22
C ILE A 480 13.29 24.70 -37.56
N PHE A 481 12.28 24.00 -38.09
CA PHE A 481 11.78 24.26 -39.45
C PHE A 481 10.43 24.97 -39.50
N GLU A 482 9.60 24.91 -38.45
CA GLU A 482 8.34 25.62 -38.35
C GLU A 482 8.54 26.94 -37.60
N ARG A 483 7.88 27.99 -38.06
CA ARG A 483 8.05 29.33 -37.48
C ARG A 483 7.09 29.61 -36.31
N GLU A 484 6.00 28.83 -36.13
CA GLU A 484 4.99 29.04 -35.08
C GLU A 484 4.19 27.75 -34.81
N PRO A 485 3.67 27.51 -33.60
CA PRO A 485 3.87 28.24 -32.33
C PRO A 485 5.02 27.65 -31.50
N LEU A 486 6.19 28.27 -31.52
CA LEU A 486 7.43 27.75 -30.88
C LEU A 486 7.25 27.45 -29.37
N ALA A 487 6.54 28.31 -28.64
CA ALA A 487 6.38 28.16 -27.22
C ALA A 487 5.55 26.90 -26.87
N GLY A 488 4.47 26.64 -27.63
CA GLY A 488 3.67 25.41 -27.44
C GLY A 488 4.48 24.15 -27.74
N LEU A 489 5.27 24.14 -28.83
CA LEU A 489 6.16 23.03 -29.18
C LEU A 489 7.22 22.80 -28.10
N ALA A 490 7.89 23.86 -27.64
CA ALA A 490 8.92 23.75 -26.61
C ALA A 490 8.41 23.15 -25.29
N VAL A 491 7.21 23.57 -24.84
CA VAL A 491 6.58 23.01 -23.62
C VAL A 491 6.29 21.52 -23.79
N ASN A 492 5.73 21.10 -24.93
CA ASN A 492 5.38 19.71 -25.15
C ASN A 492 6.62 18.82 -25.38
N VAL A 493 7.67 19.33 -26.02
CA VAL A 493 8.98 18.65 -26.16
C VAL A 493 9.62 18.47 -24.78
N PHE A 494 9.58 19.48 -23.92
CA PHE A 494 10.06 19.38 -22.55
C PHE A 494 9.33 18.26 -21.78
N TRP A 495 7.99 18.20 -21.86
CA TRP A 495 7.24 17.14 -21.20
C TRP A 495 7.52 15.76 -21.77
N CYS A 496 7.64 15.61 -23.09
CA CYS A 496 8.02 14.33 -23.69
C CYS A 496 9.43 13.88 -23.25
N LEU A 497 10.40 14.81 -23.18
CA LEU A 497 11.75 14.51 -22.67
C LEU A 497 11.72 14.08 -21.20
N TYR A 498 10.97 14.80 -20.36
CA TYR A 498 10.76 14.49 -18.96
C TYR A 498 10.15 13.09 -18.79
N HIS A 499 9.07 12.77 -19.50
CA HIS A 499 8.43 11.46 -19.44
C HIS A 499 9.33 10.34 -19.97
N THR A 500 10.09 10.58 -21.05
CA THR A 500 11.09 9.62 -21.56
C THR A 500 12.11 9.28 -20.47
N THR A 501 12.64 10.30 -19.79
CA THR A 501 13.64 10.12 -18.73
C THR A 501 13.09 9.34 -17.54
N ILE A 502 11.88 9.69 -17.08
CA ILE A 502 11.23 9.00 -15.96
C ILE A 502 10.92 7.55 -16.31
N LEU A 503 10.31 7.29 -17.46
CA LEU A 503 9.96 5.93 -17.86
C LEU A 503 11.19 5.07 -18.13
N ALA A 504 12.29 5.64 -18.64
CA ALA A 504 13.55 4.94 -18.84
C ALA A 504 14.15 4.43 -17.51
N SER A 505 13.76 4.99 -16.37
CA SER A 505 14.17 4.50 -15.05
C SER A 505 13.75 3.05 -14.80
N ILE A 506 12.79 2.50 -15.57
CA ILE A 506 12.42 1.08 -15.51
C ILE A 506 13.61 0.15 -15.76
N LEU A 507 14.56 0.57 -16.60
CA LEU A 507 15.77 -0.19 -16.86
C LEU A 507 16.68 -0.27 -15.63
N TYR A 508 16.69 0.79 -14.81
CA TYR A 508 17.42 0.79 -13.54
C TYR A 508 16.75 -0.15 -12.53
N PHE A 509 15.42 -0.07 -12.40
CA PHE A 509 14.70 -0.89 -11.43
C PHE A 509 14.60 -2.37 -11.84
N ASN A 510 14.70 -2.69 -13.13
CA ASN A 510 14.58 -4.07 -13.63
C ASN A 510 15.90 -4.85 -13.63
N LYS A 511 17.00 -4.30 -13.10
CA LYS A 511 18.23 -5.07 -12.93
C LYS A 511 18.11 -5.99 -11.73
N PRO A 512 18.52 -7.28 -11.83
CA PRO A 512 18.62 -8.15 -10.67
C PRO A 512 19.52 -7.52 -9.60
N VAL A 513 19.26 -7.81 -8.35
CA VAL A 513 20.17 -7.49 -7.25
C VAL A 513 21.14 -8.68 -7.17
N GLU A 514 22.43 -8.43 -7.36
CA GLU A 514 23.47 -9.44 -7.16
C GLU A 514 23.44 -9.86 -5.68
N SER A 515 23.40 -11.16 -5.42
CA SER A 515 23.50 -11.68 -4.07
C SER A 515 24.90 -11.35 -3.52
N ILE A 516 24.96 -10.98 -2.23
CA ILE A 516 26.25 -10.63 -1.59
C ILE A 516 27.23 -11.80 -1.61
N GLU A 517 26.75 -13.03 -1.81
CA GLU A 517 27.58 -14.24 -1.94
C GLU A 517 28.45 -14.27 -3.20
N ASP A 518 28.07 -13.58 -4.29
CA ASP A 518 28.84 -13.56 -5.55
C ASP A 518 30.06 -12.62 -5.51
N THR A 519 30.22 -11.79 -4.47
CA THR A 519 31.33 -10.84 -4.34
C THR A 519 32.56 -11.40 -3.61
N ASP A 520 32.44 -12.50 -2.89
CA ASP A 520 33.58 -13.09 -2.13
C ASP A 520 34.39 -14.13 -2.93
N GLU A 521 33.92 -14.63 -4.09
CA GLU A 521 34.69 -15.57 -4.91
C GLU A 521 35.64 -14.90 -5.94
N GLY A 522 35.57 -13.59 -6.12
CA GLY A 522 36.41 -12.84 -7.08
C GLY A 522 37.71 -12.25 -6.50
N GLY A 523 37.99 -12.45 -5.23
CA GLY A 523 39.13 -11.85 -4.51
C GLY A 523 40.05 -12.84 -3.82
N ARG A 524 40.59 -13.84 -4.56
CA ARG A 524 41.78 -14.62 -4.14
C ARG A 524 42.77 -14.71 -5.27
#